data_144332fbd51b50ff7d1e322349b8586e
#
_entry.id   144332fbd51b50ff7d1e322349b8586e
#
_cell.length_a   1.000
_cell.length_b   1.000
_cell.length_c   1.000
_cell.angle_alpha   90.00
_cell.angle_beta   90.00
_cell.angle_gamma   90.00
#
_symmetry.space_group_name_H-M   'P 1'
#
loop_
_entity.id
_entity.type
_entity.pdbx_description
1 polymer ?
#
loop_
_entity_poly.entity_id
_entity_poly.type
_entity_poly.pdbx_seq_one_letter_code
_entity_poly.pdbx_strand_id
1 'polypeptide(L)'
;ALLGKAYMQQHKYNEAKAEFKWLIDKESTGLYGLIDNWVDNFTDRDENNKEGIFEIQFSDINKGGTGNDASMAFGFQRTQFFAPGGNAGVGWGDGKARRWLVDEYLKEKRADGRNDLRLYNSILYKGFAKDFPDQSTRYYKQANASQWFDEWGQGKDDCYIRKYSTSYYRDREDYFAPNNYRIMRYADILLNYAECIVMTGGTPTEAARYVDEVRERAGMKKLSESEYIQKNFPDCLASKEGFMNRLEIERTLELCFEGWRWADLKRWGVLDDQSKIDLIATYRDPDFKNFVVGKHRRLPIPTKEVDISKETPVSTPKLPQNPGY
;
A
#
# COMPACT_ATOMS: atom_id res chain seq x y z
N ALA A 1 -16.19 -6.44 -5.51
CA ALA A 1 -14.80 -5.99 -5.36
C ALA A 1 -13.79 -7.09 -5.73
N LEU A 2 -13.73 -8.20 -5.01
CA LEU A 2 -12.73 -9.26 -5.28
C LEU A 2 -12.83 -9.83 -6.69
N LEU A 3 -14.05 -10.08 -7.16
CA LEU A 3 -14.30 -10.56 -8.54
C LEU A 3 -13.77 -9.55 -9.58
N GLY A 4 -14.04 -8.25 -9.39
CA GLY A 4 -13.51 -7.21 -10.28
C GLY A 4 -11.96 -7.21 -10.31
N LYS A 5 -11.31 -7.33 -9.15
CA LYS A 5 -9.84 -7.45 -9.08
C LYS A 5 -9.33 -8.73 -9.77
N ALA A 6 -10.04 -9.85 -9.64
CA ALA A 6 -9.71 -11.09 -10.35
C ALA A 6 -9.80 -10.92 -11.88
N TYR A 7 -10.84 -10.23 -12.36
CA TYR A 7 -10.95 -9.89 -13.78
C TYR A 7 -9.80 -8.98 -14.26
N MET A 8 -9.39 -7.99 -13.46
CA MET A 8 -8.22 -7.15 -13.81
C MET A 8 -6.94 -7.97 -13.98
N GLN A 9 -6.68 -8.96 -13.11
CA GLN A 9 -5.53 -9.86 -13.24
C GLN A 9 -5.57 -10.71 -14.54
N GLN A 10 -6.74 -10.88 -15.13
CA GLN A 10 -6.95 -11.55 -16.41
C GLN A 10 -7.06 -10.57 -17.59
N HIS A 11 -6.84 -9.27 -17.38
CA HIS A 11 -7.04 -8.19 -18.35
C HIS A 11 -8.48 -8.10 -18.92
N LYS A 12 -9.47 -8.61 -18.18
CA LYS A 12 -10.90 -8.52 -18.50
C LYS A 12 -11.49 -7.23 -17.92
N TYR A 13 -11.06 -6.10 -18.52
CA TYR A 13 -11.36 -4.78 -17.97
C TYR A 13 -12.83 -4.36 -18.10
N ASN A 14 -13.59 -4.88 -19.10
CA ASN A 14 -15.03 -4.60 -19.20
C ASN A 14 -15.81 -5.26 -18.06
N GLU A 15 -15.50 -6.52 -17.76
CA GLU A 15 -16.11 -7.27 -16.66
C GLU A 15 -15.73 -6.64 -15.32
N ALA A 16 -14.44 -6.30 -15.13
CA ALA A 16 -13.96 -5.62 -13.94
C ALA A 16 -14.68 -4.28 -13.72
N LYS A 17 -14.83 -3.48 -14.79
CA LYS A 17 -15.52 -2.19 -14.78
C LYS A 17 -16.96 -2.32 -14.28
N ALA A 18 -17.69 -3.34 -14.72
CA ALA A 18 -19.06 -3.58 -14.28
C ALA A 18 -19.16 -3.89 -12.78
N GLU A 19 -18.24 -4.72 -12.27
CA GLU A 19 -18.19 -5.08 -10.85
C GLU A 19 -17.86 -3.88 -9.95
N PHE A 20 -16.91 -3.03 -10.36
CA PHE A 20 -16.56 -1.83 -9.61
C PHE A 20 -17.64 -0.77 -9.69
N LYS A 21 -18.28 -0.62 -10.86
CA LYS A 21 -19.40 0.31 -11.02
C LYS A 21 -20.54 -0.01 -10.07
N TRP A 22 -20.87 -1.27 -9.88
CA TRP A 22 -21.90 -1.68 -8.93
C TRP A 22 -21.63 -1.18 -7.50
N LEU A 23 -20.36 -1.18 -7.06
CA LEU A 23 -19.97 -0.65 -5.75
C LEU A 23 -20.09 0.88 -5.71
N ILE A 24 -19.62 1.55 -6.77
CA ILE A 24 -19.66 3.00 -6.88
C ILE A 24 -21.10 3.53 -6.88
N ASP A 25 -22.01 2.84 -7.57
CA ASP A 25 -23.43 3.22 -7.59
C ASP A 25 -24.10 3.12 -6.20
N LYS A 26 -23.47 2.44 -5.22
CA LYS A 26 -23.93 2.39 -3.83
C LYS A 26 -23.45 3.56 -2.96
N GLU A 27 -22.56 4.38 -3.46
CA GLU A 27 -22.09 5.55 -2.73
C GLU A 27 -23.23 6.49 -2.36
N SER A 28 -24.16 6.74 -3.30
CA SER A 28 -25.34 7.57 -3.06
C SER A 28 -26.28 7.03 -1.97
N THR A 29 -26.17 5.75 -1.65
CA THR A 29 -26.94 5.12 -0.56
C THR A 29 -26.24 5.20 0.79
N GLY A 30 -24.99 5.68 0.83
CA GLY A 30 -24.15 5.70 2.02
C GLY A 30 -23.56 4.32 2.42
N LEU A 31 -23.80 3.28 1.62
CA LEU A 31 -23.30 1.92 1.92
C LEU A 31 -21.79 1.85 1.77
N TYR A 32 -21.24 2.47 0.72
CA TYR A 32 -19.81 2.59 0.48
C TYR A 32 -19.46 4.05 0.21
N GLY A 33 -18.21 4.44 0.45
CA GLY A 33 -17.72 5.79 0.18
C GLY A 33 -16.38 6.04 0.86
N LEU A 34 -15.72 7.11 0.51
CA LEU A 34 -14.54 7.56 1.24
C LEU A 34 -14.92 8.11 2.62
N ILE A 35 -14.08 7.88 3.63
CA ILE A 35 -14.17 8.57 4.91
C ILE A 35 -13.30 9.83 4.90
N ASP A 36 -13.71 10.84 5.66
CA ASP A 36 -13.02 12.14 5.65
C ASP A 36 -11.62 12.04 6.25
N ASN A 37 -11.47 11.34 7.36
CA ASN A 37 -10.19 11.18 8.03
C ASN A 37 -9.50 9.89 7.56
N TRP A 38 -8.64 10.00 6.57
CA TRP A 38 -7.94 8.88 5.95
C TRP A 38 -7.28 7.92 6.95
N VAL A 39 -6.70 8.45 8.05
CA VAL A 39 -5.96 7.63 9.01
C VAL A 39 -6.84 6.63 9.77
N ASP A 40 -8.14 6.92 9.92
CA ASP A 40 -9.06 6.04 10.63
C ASP A 40 -9.29 4.69 9.90
N ASN A 41 -8.95 4.62 8.62
CA ASN A 41 -8.83 3.32 7.92
C ASN A 41 -7.76 2.38 8.49
N PHE A 42 -6.84 2.87 9.31
CA PHE A 42 -5.67 2.12 9.79
C PHE A 42 -5.54 2.10 11.31
N THR A 43 -6.59 2.53 11.99
CA THR A 43 -6.70 2.54 13.45
C THR A 43 -7.92 1.74 13.89
N ASP A 44 -8.05 1.52 15.20
CA ASP A 44 -9.21 0.89 15.84
C ASP A 44 -10.35 1.89 16.16
N ARG A 45 -10.26 3.13 15.66
CA ARG A 45 -11.21 4.21 16.00
C ARG A 45 -12.51 4.16 15.22
N ASP A 46 -12.45 3.72 13.97
CA ASP A 46 -13.59 3.70 13.04
C ASP A 46 -13.55 2.45 12.18
N GLU A 47 -13.66 1.30 12.83
CA GLU A 47 -13.68 0.00 12.16
C GLU A 47 -15.05 -0.27 11.53
N ASN A 48 -15.05 -1.09 10.47
CA ASN A 48 -16.25 -1.42 9.69
C ASN A 48 -16.98 -0.18 9.14
N ASN A 49 -16.23 0.88 8.84
CA ASN A 49 -16.75 2.10 8.25
C ASN A 49 -17.13 1.91 6.76
N LYS A 50 -17.77 2.93 6.18
CA LYS A 50 -18.24 2.89 4.78
C LYS A 50 -17.12 2.74 3.73
N GLU A 51 -15.84 2.97 4.08
CA GLU A 51 -14.71 2.74 3.16
C GLU A 51 -14.21 1.29 3.21
N GLY A 52 -14.39 0.58 4.33
CA GLY A 52 -14.07 -0.84 4.45
C GLY A 52 -15.01 -1.71 3.61
N ILE A 53 -14.45 -2.49 2.67
CA ILE A 53 -15.24 -3.45 1.86
C ILE A 53 -15.08 -4.86 2.41
N PHE A 54 -13.87 -5.19 2.82
CA PHE A 54 -13.58 -6.48 3.46
C PHE A 54 -12.47 -6.29 4.47
N GLU A 55 -12.80 -6.55 5.75
CA GLU A 55 -11.90 -6.42 6.89
C GLU A 55 -11.75 -7.75 7.62
N ILE A 56 -10.52 -8.08 8.02
CA ILE A 56 -10.27 -9.13 8.99
C ILE A 56 -10.36 -8.49 10.37
N GLN A 57 -11.24 -9.05 11.21
CA GLN A 57 -11.48 -8.55 12.55
C GLN A 57 -10.40 -9.06 13.51
N PHE A 58 -9.81 -8.14 14.27
CA PHE A 58 -8.83 -8.44 15.31
C PHE A 58 -9.34 -7.93 16.67
N SER A 59 -8.74 -8.42 17.75
CA SER A 59 -9.11 -8.03 19.10
C SER A 59 -7.93 -8.16 20.05
N ASP A 60 -7.89 -7.30 21.05
CA ASP A 60 -6.95 -7.40 22.18
C ASP A 60 -7.57 -8.07 23.44
N ILE A 61 -8.78 -8.64 23.33
CA ILE A 61 -9.54 -9.14 24.48
C ILE A 61 -8.88 -10.34 25.13
N ASN A 62 -8.34 -11.26 24.36
CA ASN A 62 -7.67 -12.45 24.88
C ASN A 62 -6.14 -12.28 24.90
N LYS A 63 -5.65 -11.54 25.88
CA LYS A 63 -4.22 -11.45 26.20
C LYS A 63 -3.75 -12.67 26.99
N GLY A 64 -4.23 -13.87 26.61
CA GLY A 64 -3.87 -15.13 27.25
C GLY A 64 -2.51 -15.62 26.78
N GLY A 65 -1.48 -15.36 27.58
CA GLY A 65 -0.11 -15.77 27.31
C GLY A 65 0.88 -14.74 27.81
N THR A 66 2.10 -15.15 28.03
CA THR A 66 3.19 -14.24 28.39
C THR A 66 3.62 -13.44 27.17
N GLY A 67 3.14 -12.22 27.04
CA GLY A 67 3.64 -11.09 26.23
C GLY A 67 4.06 -11.31 24.79
N ASN A 68 4.64 -12.43 24.41
CA ASN A 68 5.19 -12.72 23.09
C ASN A 68 4.79 -14.09 22.51
N ASP A 69 3.78 -14.75 23.09
CA ASP A 69 3.30 -16.00 22.52
C ASP A 69 2.32 -15.73 21.36
N ALA A 70 2.86 -15.64 20.16
CA ALA A 70 2.09 -15.43 18.94
C ALA A 70 1.03 -16.51 18.67
N SER A 71 1.18 -17.71 19.25
CA SER A 71 0.24 -18.81 19.05
C SER A 71 -1.10 -18.58 19.75
N MET A 72 -1.14 -17.67 20.73
CA MET A 72 -2.33 -17.33 21.51
C MET A 72 -2.86 -15.91 21.22
N ALA A 73 -2.25 -15.19 20.29
CA ALA A 73 -2.61 -13.82 19.98
C ALA A 73 -3.76 -13.77 18.97
N PHE A 74 -4.82 -13.06 19.31
CA PHE A 74 -5.93 -12.71 18.42
C PHE A 74 -5.80 -11.30 17.84
N GLY A 75 -4.68 -10.60 18.13
CA GLY A 75 -4.39 -9.27 17.66
C GLY A 75 -3.71 -9.24 16.29
N PHE A 76 -3.70 -8.05 15.69
CA PHE A 76 -3.02 -7.77 14.45
C PHE A 76 -1.51 -7.71 14.66
N GLN A 77 -0.79 -8.72 14.19
CA GLN A 77 0.63 -8.91 14.49
C GLN A 77 1.57 -8.04 13.63
N ARG A 78 1.12 -7.55 12.47
CA ARG A 78 1.98 -6.74 11.58
C ARG A 78 2.56 -5.51 12.24
N THR A 79 1.84 -4.92 13.19
CA THR A 79 2.32 -3.75 13.92
C THR A 79 3.61 -4.05 14.67
N GLN A 80 3.69 -5.21 15.32
CA GLN A 80 4.89 -5.68 16.02
C GLN A 80 6.07 -5.90 15.07
N PHE A 81 5.84 -6.49 13.89
CA PHE A 81 6.91 -6.75 12.92
C PHE A 81 7.48 -5.47 12.32
N PHE A 82 6.63 -4.49 12.02
CA PHE A 82 7.02 -3.30 11.24
C PHE A 82 7.44 -2.09 12.09
N ALA A 83 7.04 -2.05 13.36
CA ALA A 83 7.47 -0.97 14.24
C ALA A 83 8.98 -1.03 14.48
N PRO A 84 9.64 0.12 14.73
CA PRO A 84 11.07 0.19 14.90
C PRO A 84 11.62 -0.77 15.96
N GLY A 85 12.65 -1.52 15.58
CA GLY A 85 13.33 -2.50 16.43
C GLY A 85 14.64 -1.97 17.02
N GLY A 86 15.49 -2.90 17.49
CA GLY A 86 16.80 -2.59 18.04
C GLY A 86 16.71 -1.73 19.31
N ASN A 87 17.51 -0.67 19.40
CA ASN A 87 17.54 0.23 20.55
C ASN A 87 16.22 0.98 20.79
N ALA A 88 15.37 1.07 19.75
CA ALA A 88 14.04 1.66 19.88
C ALA A 88 13.13 0.83 20.80
N GLY A 89 13.20 -0.52 20.69
CA GLY A 89 12.46 -1.43 21.54
C GLY A 89 10.94 -1.35 21.42
N VAL A 90 10.42 -0.78 20.33
CA VAL A 90 8.97 -0.62 20.11
C VAL A 90 8.37 -1.70 19.22
N GLY A 91 9.20 -2.39 18.45
CA GLY A 91 8.84 -3.51 17.59
C GLY A 91 10.07 -4.25 17.11
N TRP A 92 10.00 -4.95 15.98
CA TRP A 92 11.11 -5.77 15.45
C TRP A 92 11.86 -5.10 14.29
N GLY A 93 11.27 -4.12 13.63
CA GLY A 93 11.91 -3.36 12.55
C GLY A 93 12.01 -4.09 11.22
N ASP A 94 11.16 -5.10 11.00
CA ASP A 94 11.10 -5.84 9.75
C ASP A 94 10.39 -5.03 8.67
N GLY A 95 10.71 -5.29 7.38
CA GLY A 95 9.97 -4.73 6.26
C GLY A 95 10.01 -3.20 6.15
N LYS A 96 11.21 -2.61 6.17
CA LYS A 96 11.40 -1.16 6.01
C LYS A 96 10.88 -0.66 4.66
N ALA A 97 10.30 0.55 4.66
CA ALA A 97 9.97 1.28 3.44
C ALA A 97 11.25 1.73 2.71
N ARG A 98 11.18 1.84 1.39
CA ARG A 98 12.26 2.44 0.61
C ARG A 98 12.18 3.97 0.64
N ARG A 99 13.32 4.63 0.74
CA ARG A 99 13.40 6.10 0.81
C ARG A 99 12.72 6.80 -0.37
N TRP A 100 12.79 6.24 -1.59
CA TRP A 100 12.15 6.82 -2.76
C TRP A 100 10.65 7.10 -2.56
N LEU A 101 9.97 6.29 -1.74
CA LEU A 101 8.54 6.50 -1.47
C LEU A 101 8.31 7.77 -0.64
N VAL A 102 9.17 8.04 0.32
CA VAL A 102 9.16 9.32 1.07
C VAL A 102 9.39 10.48 0.12
N ASP A 103 10.42 10.36 -0.72
CA ASP A 103 10.78 11.40 -1.68
C ASP A 103 9.66 11.62 -2.71
N GLU A 104 8.95 10.58 -3.13
CA GLU A 104 7.81 10.69 -4.04
C GLU A 104 6.65 11.49 -3.42
N TYR A 105 6.30 11.23 -2.17
CA TYR A 105 5.29 12.02 -1.45
C TYR A 105 5.67 13.50 -1.31
N LEU A 106 6.95 13.80 -1.12
CA LEU A 106 7.44 15.17 -0.89
C LEU A 106 7.48 16.02 -2.17
N LYS A 107 7.37 15.40 -3.36
CA LYS A 107 7.40 16.12 -4.65
C LYS A 107 6.21 17.04 -4.87
N GLU A 108 5.05 16.66 -4.37
CA GLU A 108 3.81 17.42 -4.56
C GLU A 108 3.26 17.90 -3.21
N LYS A 109 2.79 19.14 -3.18
CA LYS A 109 2.18 19.74 -1.97
C LYS A 109 0.66 19.68 -2.06
N ARG A 110 0.01 19.62 -0.90
CA ARG A 110 -1.42 19.79 -0.75
C ARG A 110 -1.88 21.17 -1.26
N ALA A 111 -3.17 21.33 -1.45
CA ALA A 111 -3.76 22.61 -1.85
C ALA A 111 -3.44 23.77 -0.88
N ASP A 112 -3.21 23.47 0.38
CA ASP A 112 -2.81 24.41 1.43
C ASP A 112 -1.29 24.65 1.54
N GLY A 113 -0.50 24.10 0.62
CA GLY A 113 0.97 24.25 0.54
C GLY A 113 1.76 23.33 1.48
N ARG A 114 1.10 22.55 2.34
CA ARG A 114 1.74 21.60 3.26
C ARG A 114 2.06 20.26 2.59
N ASN A 115 2.81 19.41 3.28
CA ASN A 115 3.08 18.06 2.81
C ASN A 115 1.85 17.15 2.93
N ASP A 116 1.81 16.11 2.09
CA ASP A 116 0.76 15.11 2.10
C ASP A 116 0.71 14.36 3.45
N LEU A 117 -0.41 14.44 4.16
CA LEU A 117 -0.59 13.78 5.45
C LEU A 117 -0.63 12.25 5.36
N ARG A 118 -0.80 11.69 4.17
CA ARG A 118 -0.66 10.25 3.97
C ARG A 118 0.77 9.80 4.25
N LEU A 119 1.79 10.61 3.90
CA LEU A 119 3.19 10.35 4.28
C LEU A 119 3.35 10.35 5.80
N TYR A 120 2.85 11.40 6.47
CA TYR A 120 2.91 11.50 7.94
C TYR A 120 2.37 10.26 8.63
N ASN A 121 1.24 9.74 8.15
CA ASN A 121 0.56 8.59 8.74
C ASN A 121 1.09 7.23 8.26
N SER A 122 1.89 7.19 7.20
CA SER A 122 2.37 5.93 6.60
C SER A 122 3.79 5.57 6.96
N ILE A 123 4.68 6.56 7.13
CA ILE A 123 6.14 6.33 7.23
C ILE A 123 6.75 7.20 8.31
N LEU A 124 7.54 6.59 9.18
CA LEU A 124 8.45 7.28 10.09
C LEU A 124 9.86 7.27 9.49
N TYR A 125 10.49 8.43 9.34
CA TYR A 125 11.79 8.59 8.70
C TYR A 125 12.57 9.77 9.26
N LYS A 126 13.88 9.83 9.01
CA LYS A 126 14.74 10.95 9.42
C LYS A 126 14.31 12.23 8.70
N GLY A 127 14.08 13.30 9.45
CA GLY A 127 13.54 14.56 8.95
C GLY A 127 12.02 14.72 9.11
N PHE A 128 11.33 13.69 9.59
CA PHE A 128 9.88 13.64 9.78
C PHE A 128 9.32 14.88 10.49
N ALA A 129 9.90 15.29 11.62
CA ALA A 129 9.40 16.44 12.38
C ALA A 129 9.58 17.77 11.63
N LYS A 130 10.62 17.90 10.81
CA LYS A 130 10.86 19.08 9.97
C LYS A 130 9.83 19.17 8.84
N ASP A 131 9.49 18.05 8.25
CA ASP A 131 8.54 17.99 7.11
C ASP A 131 7.09 18.17 7.56
N PHE A 132 6.80 17.91 8.84
CA PHE A 132 5.46 18.03 9.44
C PHE A 132 5.47 18.84 10.74
N PRO A 133 5.85 20.14 10.70
CA PRO A 133 6.00 20.96 11.89
C PRO A 133 4.70 21.18 12.68
N ASP A 134 3.56 21.10 12.00
CA ASP A 134 2.22 21.27 12.58
C ASP A 134 1.62 19.96 13.12
N GLN A 135 2.33 18.85 13.01
CA GLN A 135 1.87 17.54 13.45
C GLN A 135 2.58 17.11 14.74
N SER A 136 1.96 16.19 15.47
CA SER A 136 2.60 15.60 16.65
C SER A 136 3.89 14.89 16.28
N THR A 137 4.97 15.21 16.98
CA THR A 137 6.26 14.50 16.88
C THR A 137 6.32 13.27 17.78
N ARG A 138 5.29 13.02 18.57
CA ARG A 138 5.19 11.84 19.42
C ARG A 138 5.03 10.58 18.58
N TYR A 139 5.86 9.60 18.87
CA TYR A 139 5.78 8.27 18.30
C TYR A 139 6.00 7.25 19.43
N TYR A 140 4.97 6.53 19.81
CA TYR A 140 4.92 5.76 21.07
C TYR A 140 5.21 6.67 22.29
N LYS A 141 6.07 6.25 23.19
CA LYS A 141 6.54 7.09 24.32
C LYS A 141 7.49 8.19 23.91
N GLN A 142 8.03 8.15 22.69
CA GLN A 142 9.02 9.10 22.25
C GLN A 142 8.40 10.48 22.01
N ALA A 143 8.87 11.48 22.71
CA ALA A 143 8.36 12.85 22.60
C ALA A 143 8.69 13.50 21.26
N ASN A 144 9.76 13.05 20.59
CA ASN A 144 10.27 13.63 19.36
C ASN A 144 10.85 12.55 18.44
N ALA A 145 10.19 12.30 17.32
CA ALA A 145 10.63 11.29 16.34
C ALA A 145 12.01 11.61 15.73
N SER A 146 12.36 12.88 15.52
CA SER A 146 13.67 13.26 15.02
C SER A 146 14.77 12.99 16.05
N GLN A 147 14.55 13.33 17.32
CA GLN A 147 15.46 13.01 18.41
C GLN A 147 15.70 11.51 18.51
N TRP A 148 14.65 10.72 18.35
CA TRP A 148 14.73 9.27 18.35
C TRP A 148 15.69 8.74 17.26
N PHE A 149 15.63 9.27 16.03
CA PHE A 149 16.58 8.92 14.96
C PHE A 149 18.00 9.41 15.25
N ASP A 150 18.15 10.61 15.78
CA ASP A 150 19.45 11.22 16.07
C ASP A 150 20.16 10.53 17.24
N GLU A 151 19.43 10.21 18.32
CA GLU A 151 20.00 9.58 19.52
C GLU A 151 20.32 8.09 19.31
N TRP A 152 19.55 7.38 18.50
CA TRP A 152 19.76 5.95 18.31
C TRP A 152 20.52 5.60 17.03
N GLY A 153 21.07 6.57 16.36
CA GLY A 153 21.94 6.36 15.21
C GLY A 153 21.26 5.70 14.03
N GLN A 154 19.95 5.89 13.89
CA GLN A 154 19.20 5.37 12.74
C GLN A 154 19.71 6.04 11.46
N GLY A 155 19.94 5.25 10.42
CA GLY A 155 20.43 5.75 9.13
C GLY A 155 19.40 6.65 8.44
N LYS A 156 19.89 7.56 7.57
CA LYS A 156 19.01 8.44 6.78
C LYS A 156 18.01 7.68 5.90
N ASP A 157 18.34 6.46 5.53
CA ASP A 157 17.56 5.59 4.68
C ASP A 157 16.65 4.62 5.48
N ASP A 158 16.71 4.67 6.82
CA ASP A 158 15.83 3.91 7.67
C ASP A 158 14.43 4.55 7.67
N CYS A 159 13.51 3.91 6.97
CA CYS A 159 12.11 4.31 6.87
C CYS A 159 11.23 3.20 7.43
N TYR A 160 10.56 3.46 8.56
CA TYR A 160 9.70 2.45 9.21
C TYR A 160 8.24 2.66 8.86
N ILE A 161 7.53 1.55 8.69
CA ILE A 161 6.10 1.58 8.39
C ILE A 161 5.35 2.05 9.65
N ARG A 162 4.64 3.17 9.51
CA ARG A 162 3.77 3.73 10.54
C ARG A 162 2.28 3.39 10.31
N LYS A 163 1.91 3.13 9.06
CA LYS A 163 0.56 2.73 8.69
C LYS A 163 0.15 1.49 9.49
N TYR A 164 -1.03 1.49 10.07
CA TYR A 164 -1.54 0.51 11.03
C TYR A 164 -0.88 0.52 12.43
N SER A 165 0.11 1.39 12.71
CA SER A 165 0.70 1.43 14.06
C SER A 165 -0.30 1.89 15.11
N THR A 166 -0.14 1.42 16.34
CA THR A 166 -0.90 1.88 17.50
C THR A 166 -0.20 2.99 18.27
N SER A 167 0.77 3.65 17.63
CA SER A 167 1.66 4.66 18.22
C SER A 167 0.97 5.87 18.83
N TYR A 168 -0.31 6.13 18.48
CA TYR A 168 -1.09 7.23 18.98
C TYR A 168 -1.59 7.05 20.43
N TYR A 169 -1.57 5.81 20.96
CA TYR A 169 -1.96 5.54 22.36
C TYR A 169 -1.08 4.51 23.08
N ARG A 170 -0.43 3.56 22.35
CA ARG A 170 0.44 2.56 22.96
C ARG A 170 1.87 3.09 23.15
N ASP A 171 2.60 2.43 24.03
CA ASP A 171 4.01 2.73 24.31
C ASP A 171 4.97 1.88 23.47
N ARG A 172 4.50 0.73 23.02
CA ARG A 172 5.19 -0.23 22.16
C ARG A 172 4.17 -1.10 21.43
N GLU A 173 4.59 -1.75 20.37
CA GLU A 173 3.78 -2.78 19.73
C GLU A 173 3.95 -4.14 20.43
N ASP A 174 2.94 -4.99 20.26
CA ASP A 174 2.91 -6.37 20.64
C ASP A 174 2.00 -7.17 19.69
N TYR A 175 1.76 -8.47 19.97
CA TYR A 175 0.88 -9.30 19.13
C TYR A 175 -0.63 -9.07 19.36
N PHE A 176 -0.99 -8.07 20.14
CA PHE A 176 -2.38 -7.83 20.57
C PHE A 176 -2.91 -6.48 20.08
N ALA A 177 -2.45 -5.98 18.93
CA ALA A 177 -3.03 -4.77 18.36
C ALA A 177 -4.47 -5.02 17.91
N PRO A 178 -5.43 -4.19 18.31
CA PRO A 178 -6.84 -4.42 18.01
C PRO A 178 -7.24 -4.07 16.58
N ASN A 179 -6.40 -3.30 15.88
CA ASN A 179 -6.72 -2.74 14.55
C ASN A 179 -7.15 -3.82 13.55
N ASN A 180 -8.30 -3.68 12.94
CA ASN A 180 -8.71 -4.47 11.82
C ASN A 180 -7.80 -4.29 10.60
N TYR A 181 -7.61 -5.35 9.83
CA TYR A 181 -6.90 -5.28 8.57
C TYR A 181 -7.87 -5.22 7.40
N ARG A 182 -7.91 -4.05 6.74
CA ARG A 182 -8.71 -3.84 5.54
C ARG A 182 -8.02 -4.44 4.32
N ILE A 183 -8.52 -5.59 3.85
CA ILE A 183 -8.01 -6.22 2.63
C ILE A 183 -8.41 -5.41 1.41
N MET A 184 -9.65 -4.88 1.40
CA MET A 184 -10.16 -4.05 0.32
C MET A 184 -10.90 -2.85 0.88
N ARG A 185 -10.66 -1.67 0.31
CA ARG A 185 -11.34 -0.42 0.68
C ARG A 185 -11.76 0.38 -0.56
N TYR A 186 -12.71 1.27 -0.36
CA TYR A 186 -13.39 1.98 -1.45
C TYR A 186 -12.44 2.82 -2.32
N ALA A 187 -11.40 3.44 -1.75
CA ALA A 187 -10.39 4.16 -2.54
C ALA A 187 -9.69 3.27 -3.57
N ASP A 188 -9.38 1.99 -3.26
CA ASP A 188 -8.83 1.05 -4.23
C ASP A 188 -9.83 0.76 -5.36
N ILE A 189 -11.14 0.72 -5.06
CA ILE A 189 -12.18 0.54 -6.07
C ILE A 189 -12.25 1.73 -7.04
N LEU A 190 -12.19 2.96 -6.52
CA LEU A 190 -12.18 4.17 -7.35
C LEU A 190 -10.99 4.17 -8.31
N LEU A 191 -9.79 3.88 -7.79
CA LEU A 191 -8.56 3.85 -8.60
C LEU A 191 -8.57 2.70 -9.63
N ASN A 192 -9.09 1.52 -9.26
CA ASN A 192 -9.26 0.41 -10.21
C ASN A 192 -10.31 0.72 -11.28
N TYR A 193 -11.40 1.39 -10.91
CA TYR A 193 -12.43 1.79 -11.86
C TYR A 193 -11.90 2.82 -12.87
N ALA A 194 -11.12 3.81 -12.40
CA ALA A 194 -10.45 4.78 -13.25
C ALA A 194 -9.55 4.08 -14.29
N GLU A 195 -8.78 3.07 -13.87
CA GLU A 195 -8.00 2.25 -14.78
C GLU A 195 -8.88 1.54 -15.80
N CYS A 196 -9.95 0.88 -15.36
CA CYS A 196 -10.86 0.18 -16.25
C CYS A 196 -11.48 1.12 -17.31
N ILE A 197 -11.80 2.37 -16.97
CA ILE A 197 -12.32 3.35 -17.92
C ILE A 197 -11.34 3.51 -19.09
N VAL A 198 -10.08 3.86 -18.83
CA VAL A 198 -9.10 4.11 -19.89
C VAL A 198 -8.68 2.84 -20.62
N MET A 199 -8.69 1.69 -19.93
CA MET A 199 -8.39 0.40 -20.55
C MET A 199 -9.50 -0.10 -21.48
N THR A 200 -10.75 0.39 -21.31
CA THR A 200 -11.90 0.05 -22.16
C THR A 200 -12.26 1.14 -23.17
N GLY A 201 -11.36 2.08 -23.42
CA GLY A 201 -11.52 3.11 -24.44
C GLY A 201 -12.22 4.40 -23.96
N GLY A 202 -12.50 4.54 -22.67
CA GLY A 202 -12.94 5.80 -22.08
C GLY A 202 -11.78 6.82 -22.00
N THR A 203 -12.12 8.08 -21.82
CA THR A 203 -11.12 9.16 -21.81
C THR A 203 -10.38 9.27 -20.45
N PRO A 204 -9.11 9.72 -20.44
CA PRO A 204 -8.42 10.09 -19.24
C PRO A 204 -9.18 11.10 -18.35
N THR A 205 -9.83 12.06 -18.97
CA THR A 205 -10.64 13.07 -18.26
C THR A 205 -11.86 12.45 -17.54
N GLU A 206 -12.53 11.48 -18.18
CA GLU A 206 -13.60 10.72 -17.52
C GLU A 206 -13.09 9.94 -16.32
N ALA A 207 -11.93 9.30 -16.46
CA ALA A 207 -11.31 8.51 -15.40
C ALA A 207 -10.79 9.37 -14.25
N ALA A 208 -10.29 10.56 -14.56
CA ALA A 208 -9.65 11.48 -13.62
C ALA A 208 -10.53 11.79 -12.40
N ARG A 209 -11.85 11.93 -12.58
CA ARG A 209 -12.75 12.27 -11.47
C ARG A 209 -12.65 11.30 -10.29
N TYR A 210 -12.44 10.02 -10.54
CA TYR A 210 -12.31 8.99 -9.48
C TYR A 210 -10.95 9.04 -8.79
N VAL A 211 -9.93 9.44 -9.51
CA VAL A 211 -8.61 9.72 -8.95
C VAL A 211 -8.66 11.01 -8.13
N ASP A 212 -9.36 12.03 -8.63
CA ASP A 212 -9.52 13.32 -7.97
C ASP A 212 -10.27 13.21 -6.64
N GLU A 213 -11.30 12.35 -6.54
CA GLU A 213 -11.98 12.07 -5.27
C GLU A 213 -11.00 11.59 -4.18
N VAL A 214 -10.10 10.65 -4.54
CA VAL A 214 -9.07 10.15 -3.62
C VAL A 214 -8.06 11.25 -3.26
N ARG A 215 -7.66 12.06 -4.24
CA ARG A 215 -6.72 13.16 -4.07
C ARG A 215 -7.29 14.27 -3.19
N GLU A 216 -8.51 14.71 -3.47
CA GLU A 216 -9.18 15.78 -2.71
C GLU A 216 -9.38 15.36 -1.24
N ARG A 217 -9.76 14.10 -0.96
CA ARG A 217 -9.81 13.56 0.40
C ARG A 217 -8.46 13.68 1.12
N ALA A 218 -7.33 13.49 0.41
CA ALA A 218 -5.98 13.67 0.94
C ALA A 218 -5.55 15.16 1.02
N GLY A 219 -6.42 16.09 0.58
CA GLY A 219 -6.15 17.53 0.52
C GLY A 219 -5.27 17.94 -0.67
N MET A 220 -5.08 17.04 -1.65
CA MET A 220 -4.34 17.32 -2.87
C MET A 220 -5.21 18.02 -3.91
N LYS A 221 -4.60 18.81 -4.79
CA LYS A 221 -5.30 19.40 -5.95
C LYS A 221 -5.73 18.30 -6.95
N LYS A 222 -6.78 18.57 -7.71
CA LYS A 222 -7.18 17.71 -8.84
C LYS A 222 -6.04 17.55 -9.85
N LEU A 223 -6.08 16.49 -10.65
CA LEU A 223 -5.07 16.26 -11.70
C LEU A 223 -4.94 17.43 -12.66
N SER A 224 -6.07 18.06 -13.03
CA SER A 224 -6.12 19.23 -13.92
C SER A 224 -5.67 20.54 -13.28
N GLU A 225 -5.61 20.62 -11.94
CA GLU A 225 -5.32 21.85 -11.20
C GLU A 225 -3.92 21.86 -10.58
N SER A 226 -3.26 20.70 -10.52
CA SER A 226 -1.94 20.56 -9.91
C SER A 226 -0.84 21.03 -10.86
N GLU A 227 -0.16 22.10 -10.53
CA GLU A 227 1.01 22.62 -11.25
C GLU A 227 2.13 21.59 -11.36
N TYR A 228 2.32 20.79 -10.30
CA TYR A 228 3.29 19.71 -10.30
C TYR A 228 2.95 18.66 -11.37
N ILE A 229 1.68 18.26 -11.46
CA ILE A 229 1.22 17.25 -12.43
C ILE A 229 1.29 17.82 -13.85
N GLN A 230 0.79 19.02 -14.07
CA GLN A 230 0.85 19.68 -15.38
C GLN A 230 2.29 19.77 -15.90
N LYS A 231 3.26 20.01 -15.02
CA LYS A 231 4.68 20.11 -15.38
C LYS A 231 5.33 18.75 -15.63
N ASN A 232 5.06 17.77 -14.76
CA ASN A 232 5.81 16.49 -14.74
C ASN A 232 5.07 15.33 -15.41
N PHE A 233 3.76 15.46 -15.62
CA PHE A 233 2.89 14.50 -16.28
C PHE A 233 1.94 15.19 -17.26
N PRO A 234 2.47 15.96 -18.24
CA PRO A 234 1.66 16.82 -19.10
C PRO A 234 0.61 16.04 -19.90
N ASP A 235 0.88 14.77 -20.18
CA ASP A 235 0.01 13.89 -20.96
C ASP A 235 -1.01 13.11 -20.11
N CYS A 236 -1.06 13.36 -18.78
CA CYS A 236 -1.90 12.54 -17.89
C CYS A 236 -3.40 12.61 -18.21
N LEU A 237 -3.88 13.72 -18.77
CA LEU A 237 -5.28 13.88 -19.21
C LEU A 237 -5.45 13.80 -20.75
N ALA A 238 -4.33 13.68 -21.49
CA ALA A 238 -4.33 13.67 -22.94
C ALA A 238 -4.20 12.25 -23.55
N SER A 239 -3.55 11.34 -22.84
CA SER A 239 -3.31 10.00 -23.35
C SER A 239 -3.53 8.91 -22.29
N LYS A 240 -3.89 7.70 -22.74
CA LYS A 240 -4.00 6.52 -21.89
C LYS A 240 -2.69 6.25 -21.16
N GLU A 241 -1.56 6.31 -21.85
CA GLU A 241 -0.24 6.04 -21.27
C GLU A 241 0.11 7.07 -20.20
N GLY A 242 -0.05 8.36 -20.49
CA GLY A 242 0.17 9.43 -19.53
C GLY A 242 -0.70 9.29 -18.28
N PHE A 243 -1.99 8.94 -18.45
CA PHE A 243 -2.89 8.69 -17.34
C PHE A 243 -2.42 7.50 -16.49
N MET A 244 -2.07 6.37 -17.12
CA MET A 244 -1.63 5.18 -16.42
C MET A 244 -0.32 5.40 -15.64
N ASN A 245 0.61 6.19 -16.19
CA ASN A 245 1.84 6.57 -15.50
C ASN A 245 1.54 7.39 -14.23
N ARG A 246 0.58 8.31 -14.29
CA ARG A 246 0.18 9.07 -13.10
C ARG A 246 -0.64 8.22 -12.12
N LEU A 247 -1.54 7.38 -12.61
CA LEU A 247 -2.35 6.48 -11.80
C LEU A 247 -1.48 5.49 -11.01
N GLU A 248 -0.38 4.98 -11.61
CA GLU A 248 0.60 4.14 -10.91
C GLU A 248 1.13 4.82 -9.66
N ILE A 249 1.50 6.10 -9.77
CA ILE A 249 1.99 6.88 -8.64
C ILE A 249 0.87 7.08 -7.61
N GLU A 250 -0.33 7.50 -8.01
CA GLU A 250 -1.43 7.73 -7.08
C GLU A 250 -1.80 6.46 -6.31
N ARG A 251 -1.88 5.31 -7.00
CA ARG A 251 -2.09 4.02 -6.35
C ARG A 251 -0.96 3.67 -5.38
N THR A 252 0.28 4.00 -5.73
CA THR A 252 1.43 3.76 -4.86
C THR A 252 1.35 4.58 -3.58
N LEU A 253 1.01 5.87 -3.68
CA LEU A 253 0.87 6.74 -2.53
C LEU A 253 -0.34 6.37 -1.67
N GLU A 254 -1.49 6.13 -2.27
CA GLU A 254 -2.72 5.83 -1.54
C GLU A 254 -2.67 4.46 -0.86
N LEU A 255 -2.17 3.43 -1.57
CA LEU A 255 -2.27 2.03 -1.17
C LEU A 255 -0.95 1.43 -0.65
N CYS A 256 0.07 2.25 -0.36
CA CYS A 256 1.33 1.74 0.20
C CYS A 256 1.08 0.89 1.45
N PHE A 257 1.82 -0.20 1.58
CA PHE A 257 1.76 -1.16 2.68
C PHE A 257 0.44 -1.95 2.83
N GLU A 258 -0.46 -1.86 1.85
CA GLU A 258 -1.72 -2.63 1.83
C GLU A 258 -1.62 -3.94 1.01
N GLY A 259 -0.45 -4.24 0.47
CA GLY A 259 -0.17 -5.53 -0.19
C GLY A 259 -0.47 -5.59 -1.69
N TRP A 260 -0.99 -4.52 -2.31
CA TRP A 260 -1.45 -4.56 -3.71
C TRP A 260 -0.37 -4.31 -4.75
N ARG A 261 0.74 -3.66 -4.40
CA ARG A 261 1.78 -3.21 -5.35
C ARG A 261 2.31 -4.32 -6.26
N TRP A 262 2.59 -5.49 -5.70
CA TRP A 262 3.11 -6.62 -6.47
C TRP A 262 2.12 -7.12 -7.52
N ALA A 263 0.83 -7.21 -7.16
CA ALA A 263 -0.23 -7.59 -8.07
C ALA A 263 -0.40 -6.58 -9.21
N ASP A 264 -0.27 -5.28 -8.92
CA ASP A 264 -0.32 -4.22 -9.91
C ASP A 264 0.86 -4.30 -10.88
N LEU A 265 2.10 -4.43 -10.39
CA LEU A 265 3.29 -4.57 -11.23
C LEU A 265 3.20 -5.79 -12.17
N LYS A 266 2.63 -6.90 -11.68
CA LYS A 266 2.40 -8.11 -12.50
C LYS A 266 1.42 -7.85 -13.64
N ARG A 267 0.24 -7.30 -13.34
CA ARG A 267 -0.79 -7.10 -14.36
C ARG A 267 -0.46 -5.99 -15.36
N TRP A 268 0.37 -5.02 -14.98
CA TRP A 268 0.88 -3.98 -15.88
C TRP A 268 2.07 -4.45 -16.72
N GLY A 269 2.50 -5.72 -16.58
CA GLY A 269 3.61 -6.29 -17.34
C GLY A 269 4.98 -5.71 -16.95
N VAL A 270 5.08 -5.00 -15.84
CA VAL A 270 6.35 -4.41 -15.37
C VAL A 270 7.37 -5.51 -15.06
N LEU A 271 6.92 -6.61 -14.46
CA LEU A 271 7.78 -7.73 -14.06
C LEU A 271 8.19 -8.63 -15.24
N ASP A 272 7.69 -8.36 -16.44
CA ASP A 272 8.00 -9.09 -17.67
C ASP A 272 8.88 -8.25 -18.62
N ASP A 273 9.27 -7.03 -18.22
CA ASP A 273 9.99 -6.06 -19.03
C ASP A 273 11.29 -5.62 -18.33
N GLN A 274 12.45 -6.04 -18.89
CA GLN A 274 13.75 -5.74 -18.31
C GLN A 274 14.01 -4.24 -18.20
N SER A 275 13.57 -3.44 -19.17
CA SER A 275 13.78 -1.99 -19.16
C SER A 275 13.06 -1.32 -18.01
N LYS A 276 11.85 -1.79 -17.68
CA LYS A 276 11.09 -1.30 -16.51
C LYS A 276 11.69 -1.76 -15.19
N ILE A 277 12.23 -2.99 -15.14
CA ILE A 277 12.97 -3.49 -13.97
C ILE A 277 14.22 -2.64 -13.73
N ASP A 278 14.97 -2.30 -14.78
CA ASP A 278 16.16 -1.46 -14.67
C ASP A 278 15.83 -0.05 -14.18
N LEU A 279 14.70 0.52 -14.58
CA LEU A 279 14.21 1.80 -14.05
C LEU A 279 13.86 1.71 -12.55
N ILE A 280 13.20 0.62 -12.13
CA ILE A 280 12.93 0.41 -10.70
C ILE A 280 14.23 0.27 -9.93
N ALA A 281 15.17 -0.54 -10.41
CA ALA A 281 16.48 -0.73 -9.77
C ALA A 281 17.26 0.56 -9.64
N THR A 282 17.19 1.43 -10.64
CA THR A 282 17.94 2.69 -10.67
C THR A 282 17.32 3.77 -9.77
N TYR A 283 16.00 3.91 -9.78
CA TYR A 283 15.34 5.09 -9.20
C TYR A 283 14.48 4.81 -7.97
N ARG A 284 14.13 3.54 -7.70
CA ARG A 284 13.17 3.20 -6.64
C ARG A 284 13.71 2.21 -5.63
N ASP A 285 14.19 1.07 -6.10
CA ASP A 285 14.64 -0.03 -5.24
C ASP A 285 15.85 -0.75 -5.84
N PRO A 286 17.07 -0.47 -5.34
CA PRO A 286 18.30 -1.04 -5.89
C PRO A 286 18.37 -2.58 -5.78
N ASP A 287 17.55 -3.22 -4.97
CA ASP A 287 17.52 -4.69 -4.88
C ASP A 287 16.92 -5.33 -6.13
N PHE A 288 16.15 -4.56 -6.93
CA PHE A 288 15.64 -5.02 -8.23
C PHE A 288 16.75 -5.30 -9.26
N LYS A 289 18.00 -4.87 -9.03
CA LYS A 289 19.16 -5.33 -9.83
C LYS A 289 19.32 -6.86 -9.84
N ASN A 290 18.81 -7.54 -8.80
CA ASN A 290 18.84 -8.99 -8.67
C ASN A 290 17.59 -9.66 -9.26
N PHE A 291 16.63 -8.87 -9.75
CA PHE A 291 15.42 -9.41 -10.35
C PHE A 291 15.72 -10.01 -11.73
N VAL A 292 15.27 -11.24 -11.96
CA VAL A 292 15.42 -11.93 -13.22
C VAL A 292 14.04 -12.08 -13.86
N VAL A 293 13.83 -11.41 -14.99
CA VAL A 293 12.60 -11.52 -15.78
C VAL A 293 12.36 -12.99 -16.18
N GLY A 294 11.11 -13.41 -16.12
CA GLY A 294 10.72 -14.80 -16.37
C GLY A 294 10.84 -15.74 -15.17
N LYS A 295 11.71 -15.43 -14.21
CA LYS A 295 11.91 -16.22 -12.98
C LYS A 295 11.15 -15.62 -11.80
N HIS A 296 11.53 -14.42 -11.36
CA HIS A 296 11.14 -13.86 -10.07
C HIS A 296 9.70 -13.31 -10.03
N ARG A 297 8.98 -13.34 -11.16
CA ARG A 297 7.53 -13.09 -11.19
C ARG A 297 6.75 -14.08 -10.33
N ARG A 298 7.28 -15.27 -10.12
CA ARG A 298 6.71 -16.32 -9.26
C ARG A 298 7.71 -16.70 -8.18
N LEU A 299 7.22 -17.16 -7.05
CA LEU A 299 8.06 -17.75 -6.01
C LEU A 299 8.40 -19.21 -6.38
N PRO A 300 9.53 -19.77 -5.90
CA PRO A 300 9.79 -21.20 -6.05
C PRO A 300 8.72 -22.00 -5.29
N ILE A 301 8.35 -23.13 -5.85
CA ILE A 301 7.57 -24.14 -5.11
C ILE A 301 8.53 -24.82 -4.13
N PRO A 302 8.17 -24.99 -2.85
CA PRO A 302 9.03 -25.68 -1.91
C PRO A 302 9.47 -27.04 -2.45
N THR A 303 10.76 -27.34 -2.40
CA THR A 303 11.35 -28.58 -2.96
C THR A 303 10.64 -29.82 -2.43
N LYS A 304 10.29 -29.83 -1.15
CA LYS A 304 9.54 -30.92 -0.53
C LYS A 304 8.22 -31.21 -1.23
N GLU A 305 7.47 -30.17 -1.63
CA GLU A 305 6.18 -30.35 -2.34
C GLU A 305 6.40 -30.93 -3.75
N VAL A 306 7.44 -30.47 -4.43
CA VAL A 306 7.84 -31.02 -5.74
C VAL A 306 8.20 -32.49 -5.61
N ASP A 307 9.00 -32.86 -4.59
CA ASP A 307 9.47 -34.23 -4.36
C ASP A 307 8.32 -35.17 -3.98
N ILE A 308 7.45 -34.77 -3.05
CA ILE A 308 6.24 -35.54 -2.70
C ILE A 308 5.40 -35.81 -3.97
N SER A 309 5.27 -34.81 -4.86
CA SER A 309 4.49 -35.01 -6.09
C SER A 309 5.11 -36.09 -7.01
N LYS A 310 6.43 -36.29 -7.01
CA LYS A 310 7.12 -37.32 -7.79
C LYS A 310 6.83 -38.72 -7.28
N GLU A 311 6.60 -38.87 -5.98
CA GLU A 311 6.31 -40.14 -5.32
C GLU A 311 4.85 -40.58 -5.46
N THR A 312 3.94 -39.70 -5.92
CA THR A 312 2.55 -40.04 -6.16
C THR A 312 2.38 -41.03 -7.34
N PRO A 313 1.25 -41.74 -7.45
CA PRO A 313 0.99 -42.66 -8.56
C PRO A 313 1.16 -42.00 -9.94
N VAL A 314 1.53 -42.78 -10.93
CA VAL A 314 1.79 -42.28 -12.32
C VAL A 314 0.58 -41.55 -12.92
N SER A 315 -0.63 -41.92 -12.52
CA SER A 315 -1.88 -41.28 -12.96
C SER A 315 -2.10 -39.87 -12.40
N THR A 316 -1.33 -39.45 -11.39
CA THR A 316 -1.46 -38.12 -10.77
C THR A 316 -0.55 -37.13 -11.50
N PRO A 317 -1.06 -35.97 -11.93
CA PRO A 317 -0.22 -34.93 -12.51
C PRO A 317 0.93 -34.55 -11.57
N LYS A 318 2.15 -34.50 -12.08
CA LYS A 318 3.33 -34.08 -11.31
C LYS A 318 3.35 -32.56 -11.17
N LEU A 319 3.81 -32.10 -10.03
CA LEU A 319 4.00 -30.68 -9.77
C LEU A 319 5.39 -30.24 -10.25
N PRO A 320 5.50 -29.55 -11.40
CA PRO A 320 6.79 -29.05 -11.85
C PRO A 320 7.18 -27.81 -11.05
N GLN A 321 8.48 -27.58 -10.91
CA GLN A 321 8.98 -26.33 -10.36
C GLN A 321 8.63 -25.16 -11.29
N ASN A 322 8.46 -23.97 -10.73
CA ASN A 322 8.30 -22.76 -11.52
C ASN A 322 9.55 -22.48 -12.39
N PRO A 323 9.38 -21.88 -13.58
CA PRO A 323 10.50 -21.61 -14.49
C PRO A 323 11.64 -20.86 -13.81
N GLY A 324 12.87 -21.31 -14.04
CA GLY A 324 14.10 -20.68 -13.55
C GLY A 324 14.54 -21.08 -12.14
N TYR A 325 13.81 -21.99 -11.47
CA TYR A 325 14.17 -22.52 -10.14
C TYR A 325 14.58 -23.98 -10.19
#